data_6c12c5c41c726c565be2092e21e4c10a
#
_entry.id   6c12c5c41c726c565be2092e21e4c10a
#
_cell.length_a   1.000
_cell.length_b   1.000
_cell.length_c   1.000
_cell.angle_alpha   90.00
_cell.angle_beta   90.00
_cell.angle_gamma   90.00
#
_symmetry.space_group_name_H-M   'P 1'
#
loop_
_entity.id
_entity.type
_entity.pdbx_description
1 polymer ?
#
loop_
_entity_poly.entity_id
_entity_poly.type
_entity_poly.pdbx_seq_one_letter_code
_entity_poly.pdbx_strand_id
1 'polypeptide(L)'
;MARRYSAKFKFQVVRELLSGDKSAAQVAKAYGIHPNTARNWKNTFLEKGPDIFAEDSVVAQYERRIAELEQLVGKKEVEIALLKGFLGSGT
;
A
#
# COMPACT_ATOMS: atom_id res chain seq x y z
N MET A 1 -3.01 -22.00 -15.61
CA MET A 1 -2.45 -20.67 -15.78
C MET A 1 -3.02 -19.71 -14.74
N ALA A 2 -2.17 -19.04 -14.01
CA ALA A 2 -2.64 -18.13 -12.97
C ALA A 2 -3.22 -16.85 -13.60
N ARG A 3 -4.45 -16.53 -13.25
CA ARG A 3 -5.04 -15.27 -13.65
C ARG A 3 -4.47 -14.15 -12.78
N ARG A 4 -4.17 -13.02 -13.40
CA ARG A 4 -3.83 -11.82 -12.68
C ARG A 4 -5.09 -10.96 -12.49
N TYR A 5 -5.31 -10.56 -11.27
CA TYR A 5 -6.44 -9.71 -10.93
C TYR A 5 -5.91 -8.33 -10.54
N SER A 6 -6.59 -7.29 -11.00
CA SER A 6 -6.22 -5.93 -10.64
C SER A 6 -6.44 -5.67 -9.14
N ALA A 7 -5.72 -4.71 -8.59
CA ALA A 7 -5.91 -4.29 -7.20
C ALA A 7 -7.34 -3.82 -6.95
N LYS A 8 -7.91 -3.11 -7.92
CA LYS A 8 -9.29 -2.62 -7.83
C LYS A 8 -10.29 -3.78 -7.75
N PHE A 9 -10.08 -4.81 -8.55
CA PHE A 9 -10.93 -6.00 -8.53
C PHE A 9 -10.86 -6.71 -7.19
N LYS A 10 -9.65 -6.94 -6.69
CA LYS A 10 -9.45 -7.57 -5.38
C LYS A 10 -10.11 -6.77 -4.26
N PHE A 11 -9.96 -5.46 -4.29
CA PHE A 11 -10.57 -4.58 -3.30
C PHE A 11 -12.09 -4.66 -3.34
N GLN A 12 -12.67 -4.73 -4.52
CA GLN A 12 -14.12 -4.85 -4.68
C GLN A 12 -14.65 -6.16 -4.08
N VAL A 13 -13.95 -7.27 -4.31
CA VAL A 13 -14.28 -8.56 -3.72
C VAL A 13 -14.21 -8.49 -2.19
N VAL A 14 -13.16 -7.89 -1.66
CA VAL A 14 -12.99 -7.74 -0.21
C VAL A 14 -14.10 -6.88 0.38
N ARG A 15 -14.48 -5.80 -0.28
CA ARG A 15 -15.59 -4.95 0.17
C ARG A 15 -16.89 -5.75 0.31
N GLU A 16 -17.19 -6.59 -0.66
CA GLU A 16 -18.36 -7.47 -0.60
C GLU A 16 -18.29 -8.40 0.60
N LEU A 17 -17.12 -8.99 0.84
CA LEU A 17 -16.92 -9.87 1.99
C LEU A 17 -17.08 -9.15 3.32
N LEU A 18 -16.58 -7.93 3.41
CA LEU A 18 -16.64 -7.15 4.64
C LEU A 18 -18.04 -6.61 4.93
N SER A 19 -18.88 -6.47 3.90
CA SER A 19 -20.26 -6.03 4.09
C SER A 19 -21.08 -7.03 4.93
N GLY A 20 -20.67 -8.30 4.92
CA GLY A 20 -21.31 -9.33 5.73
C GLY A 20 -22.61 -9.88 5.17
N ASP A 21 -23.08 -9.37 4.05
CA ASP A 21 -24.33 -9.81 3.44
C ASP A 21 -24.25 -11.16 2.77
N LYS A 22 -23.04 -11.56 2.36
CA LYS A 22 -22.80 -12.79 1.63
C LYS A 22 -21.64 -13.55 2.23
N SER A 23 -21.69 -14.87 2.12
CA SER A 23 -20.58 -15.74 2.51
C SER A 23 -19.43 -15.64 1.49
N ALA A 24 -18.24 -16.07 1.90
CA ALA A 24 -17.10 -16.14 0.99
C ALA A 24 -17.40 -16.99 -0.23
N ALA A 25 -18.13 -18.08 -0.06
CA ALA A 25 -18.53 -18.94 -1.18
C ALA A 25 -19.44 -18.22 -2.17
N GLN A 26 -20.40 -17.45 -1.66
CA GLN A 26 -21.32 -16.68 -2.50
C GLN A 26 -20.60 -15.58 -3.27
N VAL A 27 -19.72 -14.84 -2.60
CA VAL A 27 -18.95 -13.79 -3.26
C VAL A 27 -18.01 -14.37 -4.30
N ALA A 28 -17.30 -15.44 -3.95
CA ALA A 28 -16.38 -16.09 -4.87
C ALA A 28 -17.10 -16.58 -6.13
N LYS A 29 -18.28 -17.16 -5.96
CA LYS A 29 -19.09 -17.64 -7.09
C LYS A 29 -19.52 -16.46 -7.98
N ALA A 30 -19.95 -15.35 -7.37
CA ALA A 30 -20.38 -14.17 -8.11
C ALA A 30 -19.26 -13.55 -8.93
N TYR A 31 -18.03 -13.59 -8.43
CA TYR A 31 -16.87 -13.00 -9.12
C TYR A 31 -16.05 -14.02 -9.91
N GLY A 32 -16.44 -15.28 -9.90
CA GLY A 32 -15.75 -16.33 -10.66
C GLY A 32 -14.38 -16.69 -10.12
N ILE A 33 -14.20 -16.63 -8.81
CA ILE A 33 -12.94 -16.98 -8.15
C ILE A 33 -13.16 -18.09 -7.12
N HIS A 34 -12.07 -18.70 -6.68
CA HIS A 34 -12.14 -19.72 -5.64
C HIS A 34 -12.41 -19.07 -4.27
N PRO A 35 -13.24 -19.70 -3.40
CA PRO A 35 -13.49 -19.15 -2.07
C PRO A 35 -12.24 -18.91 -1.23
N ASN A 36 -11.24 -19.76 -1.34
CA ASN A 36 -9.97 -19.58 -0.63
C ASN A 36 -9.22 -18.33 -1.11
N THR A 37 -9.30 -18.03 -2.40
CA THR A 37 -8.71 -16.80 -2.95
C THR A 37 -9.38 -15.58 -2.34
N ALA A 38 -10.70 -15.60 -2.27
CA ALA A 38 -11.45 -14.49 -1.66
C ALA A 38 -11.07 -14.28 -0.19
N ARG A 39 -10.97 -15.38 0.57
CA ARG A 39 -10.57 -15.33 1.98
C ARG A 39 -9.15 -14.82 2.14
N ASN A 40 -8.24 -15.25 1.29
CA ASN A 40 -6.85 -14.82 1.34
C ASN A 40 -6.72 -13.33 1.08
N TRP A 41 -7.48 -12.80 0.13
CA TRP A 41 -7.50 -11.36 -0.14
C TRP A 41 -8.06 -10.58 1.04
N LYS A 42 -9.13 -11.08 1.65
CA LYS A 42 -9.69 -10.46 2.84
C LYS A 42 -8.68 -10.42 3.99
N ASN A 43 -8.01 -11.55 4.24
CA ASN A 43 -7.01 -11.64 5.29
C ASN A 43 -5.84 -10.70 5.04
N THR A 44 -5.36 -10.64 3.79
CA THR A 44 -4.30 -9.72 3.40
C THR A 44 -4.72 -8.27 3.62
N PHE A 45 -5.95 -7.93 3.25
CA PHE A 45 -6.49 -6.59 3.46
C PHE A 45 -6.53 -6.23 4.95
N LEU A 46 -7.04 -7.12 5.77
CA LEU A 46 -7.14 -6.87 7.22
C LEU A 46 -5.77 -6.76 7.88
N GLU A 47 -4.81 -7.55 7.40
CA GLU A 47 -3.44 -7.54 7.91
C GLU A 47 -2.70 -6.26 7.54
N LYS A 48 -2.83 -5.82 6.29
CA LYS A 48 -2.11 -4.66 5.76
C LYS A 48 -2.88 -3.35 5.83
N GLY A 49 -4.18 -3.43 6.09
CA GLY A 49 -5.03 -2.25 6.17
C GLY A 49 -4.52 -1.17 7.11
N PRO A 50 -4.09 -1.51 8.34
CA PRO A 50 -3.57 -0.50 9.26
C PRO A 50 -2.38 0.29 8.74
N ASP A 51 -1.59 -0.29 7.83
CA ASP A 51 -0.42 0.38 7.25
C ASP A 51 -0.81 1.63 6.46
N ILE A 52 -2.02 1.67 5.92
CA ILE A 52 -2.53 2.82 5.17
C ILE A 52 -2.65 4.04 6.08
N PHE A 53 -2.94 3.81 7.35
CA PHE A 53 -3.15 4.87 8.34
C PHE A 53 -1.93 5.05 9.25
N ALA A 54 -0.86 4.29 9.01
CA ALA A 54 0.33 4.37 9.84
C ALA A 54 1.05 5.71 9.64
N GLU A 55 1.41 6.35 10.75
CA GLU A 55 2.18 7.59 10.71
C GLU A 55 3.59 7.36 10.19
N ASP A 56 4.09 6.15 10.32
CA ASP A 56 5.42 5.76 9.86
C ASP A 56 5.46 5.27 8.42
N SER A 57 4.64 5.87 7.57
CA SER A 57 4.75 5.62 6.14
C SER A 57 6.13 6.04 5.63
N VAL A 58 6.53 5.49 4.49
CA VAL A 58 7.80 5.86 3.85
C VAL A 58 7.88 7.36 3.61
N VAL A 59 6.77 7.95 3.16
CA VAL A 59 6.71 9.41 2.94
C VAL A 59 6.96 10.19 4.23
N ALA A 60 6.29 9.80 5.33
CA ALA A 60 6.48 10.46 6.62
C ALA A 60 7.91 10.32 7.11
N GLN A 61 8.54 9.18 6.90
CA GLN A 61 9.94 8.97 7.26
C GLN A 61 10.87 9.88 6.46
N TYR A 62 10.63 10.02 5.18
CA TYR A 62 11.41 10.94 4.34
C TYR A 62 11.20 12.39 4.75
N GLU A 63 9.98 12.80 5.03
CA GLU A 63 9.69 14.15 5.47
C GLU A 63 10.41 14.50 6.77
N ARG A 64 10.41 13.59 7.75
CA ARG A 64 11.15 13.77 8.99
C ARG A 64 12.65 13.87 8.75
N ARG A 65 13.17 13.03 7.86
CA ARG A 65 14.59 13.04 7.52
C ARG A 65 15.01 14.37 6.88
N ILE A 66 14.18 14.87 5.98
CA ILE A 66 14.42 16.18 5.36
C ILE A 66 14.45 17.28 6.41
N ALA A 67 13.49 17.31 7.32
CA ALA A 67 13.42 18.31 8.38
C ALA A 67 14.67 18.27 9.28
N GLU A 68 15.15 17.09 9.65
CA GLU A 68 16.36 16.93 10.44
C GLU A 68 17.59 17.48 9.72
N LEU A 69 17.72 17.15 8.44
CA LEU A 69 18.85 17.62 7.65
C LEU A 69 18.82 19.13 7.43
N GLU A 70 17.65 19.70 7.23
CA GLU A 70 17.49 21.15 7.10
C GLU A 70 17.95 21.90 8.35
N GLN A 71 17.74 21.32 9.52
CA GLN A 71 18.20 21.91 10.77
C GLN A 71 19.73 21.89 10.91
N LEU A 72 20.38 20.89 10.31
CA LEU A 72 21.82 20.71 10.46
C LEU A 72 22.65 21.58 9.51
N VAL A 73 22.23 21.71 8.25
CA VAL A 73 23.08 22.31 7.22
C VAL A 73 22.43 23.45 6.45
N GLY A 74 21.19 23.76 6.74
CA GLY A 74 20.45 24.77 6.01
C GLY A 74 19.69 24.21 4.83
N LYS A 75 18.61 24.88 4.53
CA LYS A 75 17.60 24.35 3.63
C LYS A 75 18.09 24.13 2.20
N LYS A 76 18.78 25.12 1.63
CA LYS A 76 19.24 25.03 0.24
C LYS A 76 20.23 23.91 0.03
N GLU A 77 21.13 23.72 0.97
CA GLU A 77 22.14 22.67 0.90
C GLU A 77 21.51 21.29 0.98
N VAL A 78 20.50 21.15 1.83
CA VAL A 78 19.76 19.89 1.97
C VAL A 78 19.00 19.56 0.69
N GLU A 79 18.31 20.53 0.11
CA GLU A 79 17.58 20.34 -1.13
C GLU A 79 18.51 19.90 -2.27
N ILE A 80 19.66 20.51 -2.40
CA ILE A 80 20.65 20.15 -3.41
C ILE A 80 21.17 18.72 -3.17
N ALA A 81 21.49 18.40 -1.92
CA ALA A 81 21.99 17.07 -1.57
C ALA A 81 20.96 15.98 -1.84
N LEU A 82 19.69 16.26 -1.53
CA LEU A 82 18.61 15.30 -1.79
C LEU A 82 18.38 15.12 -3.28
N LEU A 83 18.39 16.18 -4.05
CA LEU A 83 18.26 16.08 -5.49
C LEU A 83 19.41 15.28 -6.11
N LYS A 84 20.61 15.50 -5.65
CA LYS A 84 21.77 14.71 -6.09
C LYS A 84 21.60 13.23 -5.70
N GLY A 85 21.06 12.96 -4.52
CA GLY A 85 20.77 11.61 -4.09
C GLY A 85 19.77 10.90 -4.96
N PHE A 86 18.73 11.61 -5.39
CA PHE A 86 17.72 11.04 -6.27
C PHE A 86 18.19 10.94 -7.71
N LEU A 87 18.82 11.99 -8.23
CA LEU A 87 19.18 12.07 -9.64
C LEU A 87 20.57 11.53 -9.91
N GLY A 88 21.45 11.67 -8.94
CA GLY A 88 22.83 11.30 -9.06
C GLY A 88 23.20 9.95 -8.51
N SER A 89 22.27 9.28 -7.82
CA SER A 89 22.56 7.96 -7.27
C SER A 89 22.82 6.93 -8.35
N GLY A 90 22.41 7.21 -9.57
CA GLY A 90 22.71 6.40 -10.73
C GLY A 90 23.99 6.79 -11.45
N THR A 91 24.69 7.76 -10.97
CA THR A 91 25.93 8.23 -11.60
C THR A 91 27.16 7.78 -10.83
#